data_53d0af08eb2abb5ceda268bb4bc1097a
#
_entry.id   53d0af08eb2abb5ceda268bb4bc1097a
#
_cell.length_a   1.000
_cell.length_b   1.000
_cell.length_c   1.000
_cell.angle_alpha   90.00
_cell.angle_beta   90.00
_cell.angle_gamma   90.00
#
_symmetry.space_group_name_H-M   'P 1'
#
loop_
_entity.id
_entity.type
_entity.pdbx_description
1 polymer ?
#
loop_
_entity_poly.entity_id
_entity_poly.type
_entity_poly.pdbx_seq_one_letter_code
_entity_poly.pdbx_strand_id
1 'polypeptide(L)'
;MVGNGFIYGKYIKHIAIETPSIVNEIEYVCPFFNNKMKTIAESETIYTELMIPTYANFGGKVHGGIILSIMDKVAYVCASKHSGSYVVTVAVEGVEFLSPVEVGDLLTIKASINYVGNTTMIVGMRTECFNPRTGHTRHTNSCYFTMAAKNDDGTLKEVPGLIISNHQQLVRFCEGKLIRDLSKKKREALKNNFAEYSVKELKELCSLEKCNVEFLK
;
A
#
# COMPACT_ATOMS: atom_id res chain seq x y z
N MET A 1 -19.15 15.14 16.78
CA MET A 1 -18.11 16.11 16.34
C MET A 1 -17.36 15.46 15.18
N VAL A 2 -17.40 16.12 14.06
CA VAL A 2 -16.95 15.64 12.74
C VAL A 2 -15.43 15.82 12.68
N GLY A 3 -14.68 14.76 12.45
CA GLY A 3 -13.22 14.79 12.36
C GLY A 3 -12.72 14.26 11.01
N ASN A 4 -12.27 15.18 10.19
CA ASN A 4 -11.24 15.09 9.15
C ASN A 4 -11.13 13.83 8.27
N GLY A 5 -12.02 13.77 7.27
CA GLY A 5 -11.82 13.01 6.05
C GLY A 5 -11.50 13.95 4.88
N PHE A 6 -10.46 14.78 4.97
CA PHE A 6 -10.24 15.84 4.00
C PHE A 6 -8.81 15.86 3.45
N ILE A 7 -8.47 14.90 2.59
CA ILE A 7 -7.42 15.15 1.57
C ILE A 7 -7.68 14.37 0.26
N TYR A 8 -8.43 13.26 0.26
CA TYR A 8 -8.67 12.45 -0.94
C TYR A 8 -9.83 12.94 -1.85
N GLY A 9 -10.66 13.89 -1.39
CA GLY A 9 -11.87 14.33 -2.11
C GLY A 9 -11.65 15.18 -3.37
N LYS A 10 -10.47 15.69 -3.61
CA LYS A 10 -10.21 16.65 -4.71
C LYS A 10 -9.80 16.02 -6.05
N TYR A 11 -9.35 14.76 -6.04
CA TYR A 11 -8.86 14.10 -7.27
C TYR A 11 -9.90 13.24 -7.99
N ILE A 12 -11.06 12.99 -7.36
CA ILE A 12 -12.12 12.14 -7.94
C ILE A 12 -13.08 12.92 -8.85
N LYS A 13 -13.06 14.26 -8.82
CA LYS A 13 -14.02 15.10 -9.55
C LYS A 13 -13.84 15.22 -11.06
N HIS A 14 -12.86 14.57 -11.67
CA HIS A 14 -12.63 14.64 -13.13
C HIS A 14 -12.71 13.29 -13.86
N ILE A 15 -13.27 12.27 -13.23
CA ILE A 15 -13.75 11.11 -14.00
C ILE A 15 -15.27 11.24 -13.99
N ALA A 16 -15.80 11.93 -15.00
CA ALA A 16 -17.23 11.90 -15.29
C ALA A 16 -17.57 10.47 -15.73
N ILE A 17 -18.09 9.68 -14.78
CA ILE A 17 -18.82 8.47 -15.09
C ILE A 17 -20.26 8.93 -15.24
N GLU A 18 -20.73 9.13 -16.48
CA GLU A 18 -22.16 9.19 -16.77
C GLU A 18 -22.77 7.89 -16.26
N THR A 19 -23.66 7.99 -15.29
CA THR A 19 -24.44 6.86 -14.78
C THR A 19 -25.61 6.60 -15.73
N PRO A 20 -25.64 5.49 -16.48
CA PRO A 20 -26.90 5.04 -17.06
C PRO A 20 -27.74 4.40 -15.96
N SER A 21 -28.91 4.95 -15.71
CA SER A 21 -29.99 4.28 -15.01
C SER A 21 -30.42 3.06 -15.84
N ILE A 22 -30.18 1.89 -15.30
CA ILE A 22 -30.84 0.59 -15.43
C ILE A 22 -29.78 -0.46 -15.09
N VAL A 23 -29.88 -0.99 -13.87
CA VAL A 23 -29.11 -2.17 -13.44
C VAL A 23 -29.79 -3.40 -14.05
N ASN A 24 -29.37 -3.79 -15.24
CA ASN A 24 -29.42 -5.18 -15.63
C ASN A 24 -28.11 -5.81 -15.17
N GLU A 25 -28.21 -6.94 -14.46
CA GLU A 25 -27.06 -7.77 -14.08
C GLU A 25 -26.31 -8.20 -15.35
N ILE A 26 -25.39 -7.35 -15.80
CA ILE A 26 -24.42 -7.75 -16.81
C ILE A 26 -23.29 -8.38 -16.02
N GLU A 27 -23.20 -9.71 -16.02
CA GLU A 27 -21.96 -10.40 -15.71
C GLU A 27 -20.88 -9.85 -16.64
N TYR A 28 -20.07 -8.93 -16.16
CA TYR A 28 -18.88 -8.48 -16.85
C TYR A 28 -17.87 -9.63 -16.84
N VAL A 29 -17.97 -10.52 -17.81
CA VAL A 29 -16.92 -11.51 -18.09
C VAL A 29 -15.76 -10.77 -18.76
N CYS A 30 -14.72 -10.52 -18.02
CA CYS A 30 -13.50 -9.92 -18.55
C CYS A 30 -12.86 -10.87 -19.58
N PRO A 31 -12.53 -10.44 -20.82
CA PRO A 31 -12.11 -11.33 -21.92
C PRO A 31 -10.68 -11.89 -21.79
N PHE A 32 -9.99 -11.67 -20.67
CA PHE A 32 -8.60 -12.10 -20.45
C PHE A 32 -8.46 -13.42 -19.68
N PHE A 33 -9.47 -14.30 -19.64
CA PHE A 33 -9.48 -15.46 -18.74
C PHE A 33 -9.09 -16.78 -19.42
N ASN A 34 -7.79 -17.05 -19.38
CA ASN A 34 -7.27 -18.41 -19.27
C ASN A 34 -6.48 -18.64 -17.96
N ASN A 35 -6.45 -17.67 -17.04
CA ASN A 35 -5.75 -17.74 -15.76
C ASN A 35 -6.69 -18.01 -14.59
N LYS A 36 -6.24 -18.88 -13.68
CA LYS A 36 -6.95 -19.24 -12.45
C LYS A 36 -7.31 -17.97 -11.66
N MET A 37 -8.58 -17.86 -11.25
CA MET A 37 -9.07 -16.78 -10.39
C MET A 37 -9.03 -17.22 -8.95
N LYS A 38 -8.75 -16.29 -8.02
CA LYS A 38 -8.77 -16.53 -6.58
C LYS A 38 -9.59 -15.48 -5.85
N THR A 39 -10.26 -15.89 -4.79
CA THR A 39 -10.92 -14.98 -3.86
C THR A 39 -9.90 -14.26 -2.99
N ILE A 40 -10.26 -13.09 -2.46
CA ILE A 40 -9.43 -12.36 -1.49
C ILE A 40 -9.19 -13.20 -0.25
N ALA A 41 -10.22 -13.94 0.22
CA ALA A 41 -10.14 -14.77 1.41
C ALA A 41 -9.04 -15.85 1.35
N GLU A 42 -8.73 -16.40 0.17
CA GLU A 42 -7.68 -17.43 0.01
C GLU A 42 -6.28 -16.92 0.35
N SER A 43 -6.04 -15.63 0.27
CA SER A 43 -4.74 -15.00 0.55
C SER A 43 -4.74 -14.08 1.77
N GLU A 44 -5.92 -13.75 2.31
CA GLU A 44 -6.03 -12.90 3.48
C GLU A 44 -5.13 -13.41 4.61
N THR A 45 -4.43 -12.48 5.26
CA THR A 45 -3.43 -12.82 6.28
C THR A 45 -3.59 -11.89 7.46
N ILE A 46 -3.76 -12.48 8.64
CA ILE A 46 -3.80 -11.76 9.91
C ILE A 46 -2.60 -12.24 10.73
N TYR A 47 -1.82 -11.31 11.22
CA TYR A 47 -0.66 -11.58 12.06
C TYR A 47 -0.69 -10.71 13.30
N THR A 48 -0.49 -11.30 14.47
CA THR A 48 -0.45 -10.59 15.75
C THR A 48 0.86 -10.88 16.48
N GLU A 49 1.51 -9.85 16.99
CA GLU A 49 2.77 -9.95 17.72
C GLU A 49 2.76 -9.05 18.96
N LEU A 50 3.34 -9.56 20.06
CA LEU A 50 3.58 -8.76 21.26
C LEU A 50 4.78 -7.83 21.04
N MET A 51 4.59 -6.56 21.30
CA MET A 51 5.65 -5.57 21.20
C MET A 51 6.57 -5.64 22.43
N ILE A 52 7.70 -6.31 22.28
CA ILE A 52 8.67 -6.57 23.36
C ILE A 52 9.63 -5.38 23.56
N PRO A 53 10.27 -5.27 24.74
CA PRO A 53 11.17 -4.15 25.04
C PRO A 53 12.35 -3.97 24.08
N THR A 54 12.85 -5.04 23.45
CA THR A 54 13.94 -4.97 22.47
C THR A 54 13.55 -4.27 21.17
N TYR A 55 12.27 -4.02 20.95
CA TYR A 55 11.76 -3.26 19.80
C TYR A 55 11.71 -1.75 20.06
N ALA A 56 12.02 -1.31 21.30
CA ALA A 56 11.94 0.08 21.68
C ALA A 56 13.01 0.94 21.00
N ASN A 57 12.61 2.15 20.60
CA ASN A 57 13.50 3.23 20.22
C ASN A 57 13.94 4.06 21.45
N PHE A 58 14.78 5.07 21.24
CA PHE A 58 15.25 5.96 22.33
C PHE A 58 14.12 6.73 23.04
N GLY A 59 12.96 6.89 22.43
CA GLY A 59 11.76 7.50 23.01
C GLY A 59 10.86 6.53 23.77
N GLY A 60 11.28 5.26 23.95
CA GLY A 60 10.50 4.23 24.65
C GLY A 60 9.31 3.68 23.88
N LYS A 61 9.15 4.02 22.59
CA LYS A 61 8.13 3.50 21.68
C LYS A 61 8.73 2.44 20.78
N VAL A 62 7.88 1.61 20.14
CA VAL A 62 8.36 0.64 19.16
C VAL A 62 8.96 1.37 17.95
N HIS A 63 10.14 0.93 17.53
CA HIS A 63 10.84 1.50 16.38
C HIS A 63 10.04 1.25 15.09
N GLY A 64 9.78 2.30 14.28
CA GLY A 64 9.00 2.20 13.04
C GLY A 64 9.58 1.20 12.04
N GLY A 65 10.91 1.04 11.99
CA GLY A 65 11.57 0.04 11.15
C GLY A 65 11.23 -1.41 11.53
N ILE A 66 11.00 -1.71 12.81
CA ILE A 66 10.52 -3.02 13.27
C ILE A 66 9.12 -3.27 12.71
N ILE A 67 8.23 -2.29 12.83
CA ILE A 67 6.85 -2.39 12.30
C ILE A 67 6.88 -2.64 10.79
N LEU A 68 7.72 -1.90 10.04
CA LEU A 68 7.89 -2.10 8.60
C LEU A 68 8.43 -3.49 8.24
N SER A 69 9.39 -4.01 9.01
CA SER A 69 9.93 -5.36 8.82
C SER A 69 8.87 -6.44 9.03
N ILE A 70 7.98 -6.26 10.01
CA ILE A 70 6.85 -7.17 10.24
C ILE A 70 5.84 -7.06 9.10
N MET A 71 5.51 -5.84 8.66
CA MET A 71 4.61 -5.60 7.52
C MET A 71 5.12 -6.25 6.23
N ASP A 72 6.43 -6.17 5.95
CA ASP A 72 7.04 -6.79 4.77
C ASP A 72 6.85 -8.32 4.77
N LYS A 73 7.08 -8.96 5.92
CA LYS A 73 6.85 -10.41 6.08
C LYS A 73 5.37 -10.78 5.87
N VAL A 74 4.45 -9.97 6.40
CA VAL A 74 3.01 -10.21 6.25
C VAL A 74 2.56 -10.00 4.79
N ALA A 75 3.11 -8.98 4.11
CA ALA A 75 2.88 -8.76 2.68
C ALA A 75 3.39 -9.93 1.84
N TYR A 76 4.59 -10.44 2.16
CA TYR A 76 5.16 -11.63 1.54
C TYR A 76 4.22 -12.84 1.67
N VAL A 77 3.76 -13.14 2.87
CA VAL A 77 2.86 -14.29 3.11
C VAL A 77 1.55 -14.13 2.34
N CYS A 78 0.93 -12.95 2.38
CA CYS A 78 -0.30 -12.66 1.67
C CYS A 78 -0.14 -12.84 0.15
N ALA A 79 0.91 -12.24 -0.42
CA ALA A 79 1.17 -12.29 -1.85
C ALA A 79 1.58 -13.70 -2.32
N SER A 80 2.36 -14.45 -1.52
CA SER A 80 2.76 -15.84 -1.83
C SER A 80 1.55 -16.78 -1.85
N LYS A 81 0.61 -16.65 -0.91
CA LYS A 81 -0.65 -17.42 -0.91
C LYS A 81 -1.45 -17.17 -2.18
N HIS A 82 -1.51 -15.90 -2.64
CA HIS A 82 -2.25 -15.55 -3.85
C HIS A 82 -1.55 -16.09 -5.11
N SER A 83 -0.27 -15.78 -5.29
CA SER A 83 0.49 -16.16 -6.50
C SER A 83 0.82 -17.65 -6.58
N GLY A 84 0.89 -18.34 -5.43
CA GLY A 84 1.37 -19.71 -5.34
C GLY A 84 2.85 -19.83 -5.79
N SER A 85 3.68 -18.82 -5.49
CA SER A 85 5.09 -18.76 -5.86
C SER A 85 5.90 -17.87 -4.95
N TYR A 86 7.22 -17.85 -5.14
CA TYR A 86 8.09 -16.86 -4.54
C TYR A 86 7.70 -15.46 -4.98
N VAL A 87 7.73 -14.49 -4.07
CA VAL A 87 7.43 -13.08 -4.36
C VAL A 87 8.54 -12.18 -3.81
N VAL A 88 8.67 -11.01 -4.40
CA VAL A 88 9.61 -9.99 -3.93
C VAL A 88 8.88 -8.65 -3.74
N THR A 89 9.29 -7.90 -2.74
CA THR A 89 8.83 -6.52 -2.53
C THR A 89 9.46 -5.61 -3.57
N VAL A 90 8.62 -4.94 -4.35
CA VAL A 90 9.05 -3.99 -5.40
C VAL A 90 9.03 -2.57 -4.88
N ALA A 91 8.00 -2.21 -4.10
CA ALA A 91 7.86 -0.88 -3.54
C ALA A 91 6.98 -0.89 -2.29
N VAL A 92 7.24 0.05 -1.39
CA VAL A 92 6.38 0.39 -0.27
C VAL A 92 5.70 1.71 -0.61
N GLU A 93 4.38 1.66 -0.77
CA GLU A 93 3.58 2.76 -1.27
C GLU A 93 2.91 3.51 -0.11
N GLY A 94 3.64 4.42 0.48
CA GLY A 94 3.15 5.26 1.57
C GLY A 94 2.84 4.48 2.86
N VAL A 95 3.60 4.74 3.90
CA VAL A 95 3.31 4.26 5.24
C VAL A 95 3.00 5.45 6.13
N GLU A 96 1.79 5.50 6.64
CA GLU A 96 1.38 6.55 7.56
C GLU A 96 1.39 5.99 8.98
N PHE A 97 2.15 6.63 9.87
CA PHE A 97 2.17 6.35 11.29
C PHE A 97 1.19 7.30 11.98
N LEU A 98 -0.02 6.83 12.25
CA LEU A 98 -1.13 7.63 12.79
C LEU A 98 -1.05 7.77 14.30
N SER A 99 -0.50 6.76 14.97
CA SER A 99 -0.27 6.78 16.41
C SER A 99 0.92 5.89 16.79
N PRO A 100 1.63 6.21 17.90
CA PRO A 100 2.75 5.41 18.36
C PRO A 100 2.30 4.01 18.79
N VAL A 101 3.19 3.04 18.61
CA VAL A 101 3.05 1.69 19.12
C VAL A 101 3.87 1.58 20.41
N GLU A 102 3.23 1.11 21.49
CA GLU A 102 3.84 1.01 22.82
C GLU A 102 4.45 -0.37 23.03
N VAL A 103 5.50 -0.43 23.85
CA VAL A 103 5.99 -1.70 24.40
C VAL A 103 4.88 -2.32 25.27
N GLY A 104 4.61 -3.59 25.04
CA GLY A 104 3.51 -4.32 25.72
C GLY A 104 2.18 -4.30 24.97
N ASP A 105 2.04 -3.55 23.88
CA ASP A 105 0.87 -3.66 22.99
C ASP A 105 0.90 -4.98 22.20
N LEU A 106 -0.28 -5.44 21.80
CA LEU A 106 -0.45 -6.48 20.77
C LEU A 106 -0.69 -5.80 19.44
N LEU A 107 0.31 -5.88 18.55
CA LEU A 107 0.24 -5.37 17.19
C LEU A 107 -0.42 -6.39 16.29
N THR A 108 -1.55 -6.05 15.67
CA THR A 108 -2.24 -6.91 14.69
C THR A 108 -2.20 -6.27 13.31
N ILE A 109 -1.66 -6.98 12.33
CA ILE A 109 -1.63 -6.59 10.92
C ILE A 109 -2.62 -7.44 10.15
N LYS A 110 -3.55 -6.79 9.46
CA LYS A 110 -4.55 -7.42 8.58
C LYS A 110 -4.19 -7.07 7.15
N ALA A 111 -3.82 -8.06 6.35
CA ALA A 111 -3.37 -7.91 4.96
C ALA A 111 -4.31 -8.61 3.99
N SER A 112 -4.55 -8.00 2.85
CA SER A 112 -5.30 -8.59 1.74
C SER A 112 -4.76 -8.11 0.39
N ILE A 113 -4.95 -8.92 -0.66
CA ILE A 113 -4.69 -8.48 -2.03
C ILE A 113 -5.77 -7.49 -2.44
N ASN A 114 -5.38 -6.25 -2.69
CA ASN A 114 -6.30 -5.19 -3.09
C ASN A 114 -6.36 -5.02 -4.61
N TYR A 115 -5.26 -5.29 -5.32
CA TYR A 115 -5.21 -5.20 -6.78
C TYR A 115 -4.21 -6.20 -7.34
N VAL A 116 -4.49 -6.73 -8.53
CA VAL A 116 -3.58 -7.58 -9.29
C VAL A 116 -3.34 -6.99 -10.68
N GLY A 117 -2.08 -6.95 -11.10
CA GLY A 117 -1.64 -6.69 -12.47
C GLY A 117 -1.32 -8.02 -13.17
N ASN A 118 -0.45 -7.98 -14.17
CA ASN A 118 -0.04 -9.21 -14.87
C ASN A 118 0.87 -10.09 -14.01
N THR A 119 1.92 -9.48 -13.42
CA THR A 119 2.94 -10.16 -12.61
C THR A 119 3.10 -9.54 -11.23
N THR A 120 2.33 -8.50 -10.91
CA THR A 120 2.42 -7.74 -9.67
C THR A 120 1.09 -7.69 -8.94
N MET A 121 1.18 -7.54 -7.62
CA MET A 121 0.03 -7.43 -6.71
C MET A 121 0.22 -6.23 -5.79
N ILE A 122 -0.88 -5.55 -5.45
CA ILE A 122 -0.90 -4.56 -4.38
C ILE A 122 -1.50 -5.23 -3.14
N VAL A 123 -0.71 -5.36 -2.10
CA VAL A 123 -1.13 -5.81 -0.78
C VAL A 123 -1.48 -4.60 0.05
N GLY A 124 -2.75 -4.45 0.41
CA GLY A 124 -3.18 -3.44 1.37
C GLY A 124 -3.12 -4.01 2.79
N MET A 125 -2.62 -3.20 3.73
CA MET A 125 -2.50 -3.59 5.13
C MET A 125 -3.08 -2.53 6.04
N ARG A 126 -3.79 -2.99 7.07
CA ARG A 126 -4.27 -2.21 8.20
C ARG A 126 -3.68 -2.76 9.48
N THR A 127 -3.06 -1.89 10.26
CA THR A 127 -2.43 -2.25 11.53
C THR A 127 -3.18 -1.63 12.68
N GLU A 128 -3.47 -2.45 13.68
CA GLU A 128 -4.15 -2.07 14.92
C GLU A 128 -3.32 -2.53 16.12
N CYS A 129 -3.29 -1.72 17.17
CA CYS A 129 -2.69 -2.08 18.44
C CYS A 129 -3.77 -2.20 19.52
N PHE A 130 -3.75 -3.32 20.20
CA PHE A 130 -4.52 -3.54 21.42
C PHE A 130 -3.62 -3.37 22.64
N ASN A 131 -4.04 -2.51 23.57
CA ASN A 131 -3.34 -2.36 24.84
C ASN A 131 -4.02 -3.24 25.91
N PRO A 132 -3.35 -4.31 26.40
CA PRO A 132 -3.97 -5.25 27.33
C PRO A 132 -4.23 -4.67 28.72
N ARG A 133 -3.58 -3.55 29.09
CA ARG A 133 -3.81 -2.90 30.40
C ARG A 133 -5.08 -2.04 30.41
N THR A 134 -5.41 -1.41 29.30
CA THR A 134 -6.54 -0.48 29.18
C THR A 134 -7.72 -1.07 28.42
N GLY A 135 -7.53 -2.19 27.69
CA GLY A 135 -8.53 -2.80 26.83
C GLY A 135 -8.78 -2.02 25.53
N HIS A 136 -8.03 -0.93 25.26
CA HIS A 136 -8.26 -0.10 24.08
C HIS A 136 -7.55 -0.66 22.85
N THR A 137 -8.29 -0.66 21.72
CA THR A 137 -7.73 -0.90 20.38
C THR A 137 -7.64 0.42 19.63
N ARG A 138 -6.50 0.69 18.99
CA ARG A 138 -6.29 1.87 18.13
C ARG A 138 -5.71 1.49 16.78
N HIS A 139 -6.14 2.18 15.74
CA HIS A 139 -5.54 2.09 14.41
C HIS A 139 -4.20 2.85 14.44
N THR A 140 -3.13 2.18 14.05
CA THR A 140 -1.77 2.74 14.12
C THR A 140 -1.18 3.04 12.76
N ASN A 141 -1.46 2.19 11.77
CA ASN A 141 -0.86 2.33 10.44
C ASN A 141 -1.80 1.82 9.35
N SER A 142 -1.69 2.43 8.16
CA SER A 142 -2.15 1.87 6.90
C SER A 142 -1.04 1.96 5.87
N CYS A 143 -0.91 0.97 5.00
CA CYS A 143 0.09 0.97 3.95
C CYS A 143 -0.29 0.04 2.80
N TYR A 144 0.42 0.22 1.69
CA TYR A 144 0.33 -0.65 0.52
C TYR A 144 1.73 -1.10 0.12
N PHE A 145 1.85 -2.39 -0.21
CA PHE A 145 3.08 -2.96 -0.74
C PHE A 145 2.85 -3.47 -2.15
N THR A 146 3.71 -3.09 -3.08
CA THR A 146 3.77 -3.67 -4.41
C THR A 146 4.67 -4.89 -4.37
N MET A 147 4.10 -6.06 -4.65
CA MET A 147 4.79 -7.34 -4.68
C MET A 147 4.84 -7.87 -6.11
N ALA A 148 5.95 -8.51 -6.51
CA ALA A 148 6.08 -9.16 -7.81
C ALA A 148 6.28 -10.67 -7.65
N ALA A 149 5.55 -11.47 -8.42
CA ALA A 149 5.69 -12.92 -8.43
C ALA A 149 6.85 -13.36 -9.33
N LYS A 150 7.58 -14.37 -8.88
CA LYS A 150 8.76 -14.95 -9.56
C LYS A 150 8.58 -16.43 -9.80
N ASN A 151 9.10 -16.90 -10.93
CA ASN A 151 9.37 -18.30 -11.19
C ASN A 151 10.69 -18.75 -10.51
N ASP A 152 10.94 -20.03 -10.47
CA ASP A 152 12.16 -20.60 -9.85
C ASP A 152 13.44 -20.14 -10.57
N ASP A 153 13.36 -19.84 -11.86
CA ASP A 153 14.45 -19.26 -12.67
C ASP A 153 14.66 -17.75 -12.45
N GLY A 154 13.85 -17.11 -11.58
CA GLY A 154 13.91 -15.69 -11.27
C GLY A 154 13.17 -14.78 -12.26
N THR A 155 12.57 -15.30 -13.32
CA THR A 155 11.72 -14.53 -14.24
C THR A 155 10.40 -14.14 -13.58
N LEU A 156 9.70 -13.14 -14.13
CA LEU A 156 8.40 -12.73 -13.63
C LEU A 156 7.34 -13.77 -13.97
N LYS A 157 6.50 -14.09 -12.97
CA LYS A 157 5.39 -15.03 -13.09
C LYS A 157 4.07 -14.30 -13.15
N GLU A 158 3.17 -14.75 -14.05
CA GLU A 158 1.80 -14.28 -14.06
C GLU A 158 1.07 -14.69 -12.78
N VAL A 159 0.26 -13.75 -12.25
CA VAL A 159 -0.52 -13.96 -11.04
C VAL A 159 -1.97 -14.27 -11.35
N PRO A 160 -2.66 -15.07 -10.51
CA PRO A 160 -4.10 -15.27 -10.63
C PRO A 160 -4.87 -13.96 -10.59
N GLY A 161 -5.98 -13.89 -11.32
CA GLY A 161 -6.94 -12.80 -11.20
C GLY A 161 -7.63 -12.80 -9.84
N LEU A 162 -8.37 -11.72 -9.51
CA LEU A 162 -9.02 -11.54 -8.23
C LEU A 162 -10.55 -11.56 -8.37
N ILE A 163 -11.21 -12.43 -7.60
CA ILE A 163 -12.67 -12.45 -7.48
C ILE A 163 -13.08 -11.43 -6.42
N ILE A 164 -13.89 -10.47 -6.82
CA ILE A 164 -14.45 -9.42 -5.95
C ILE A 164 -15.88 -9.84 -5.58
N SER A 165 -16.15 -10.06 -4.30
CA SER A 165 -17.40 -10.64 -3.81
C SER A 165 -18.32 -9.65 -3.09
N ASN A 166 -17.86 -8.41 -2.83
CA ASN A 166 -18.66 -7.40 -2.15
C ASN A 166 -18.16 -5.97 -2.42
N HIS A 167 -19.00 -4.99 -2.08
CA HIS A 167 -18.71 -3.56 -2.27
C HIS A 167 -17.41 -3.10 -1.62
N GLN A 168 -17.12 -3.54 -0.39
CA GLN A 168 -15.88 -3.15 0.31
C GLN A 168 -14.63 -3.64 -0.43
N GLN A 169 -14.67 -4.85 -0.97
CA GLN A 169 -13.58 -5.39 -1.78
C GLN A 169 -13.41 -4.63 -3.10
N LEU A 170 -14.53 -4.22 -3.72
CA LEU A 170 -14.49 -3.41 -4.94
C LEU A 170 -13.85 -2.04 -4.67
N VAL A 171 -14.21 -1.38 -3.58
CA VAL A 171 -13.58 -0.10 -3.17
C VAL A 171 -12.08 -0.28 -3.02
N ARG A 172 -11.63 -1.30 -2.25
CA ARG A 172 -10.20 -1.60 -2.05
C ARG A 172 -9.47 -1.93 -3.36
N PHE A 173 -10.16 -2.59 -4.30
CA PHE A 173 -9.58 -2.87 -5.63
C PHE A 173 -9.35 -1.57 -6.42
N CYS A 174 -10.32 -0.66 -6.41
CA CYS A 174 -10.19 0.65 -7.04
C CYS A 174 -9.08 1.50 -6.39
N GLU A 175 -8.98 1.47 -5.06
CA GLU A 175 -7.90 2.12 -4.31
C GLU A 175 -6.52 1.53 -4.69
N GLY A 176 -6.40 0.20 -4.73
CA GLY A 176 -5.17 -0.48 -5.14
C GLY A 176 -4.76 -0.14 -6.57
N LYS A 177 -5.73 -0.08 -7.51
CA LYS A 177 -5.50 0.39 -8.87
C LYS A 177 -4.98 1.84 -8.89
N LEU A 178 -5.60 2.73 -8.12
CA LEU A 178 -5.18 4.13 -8.01
C LEU A 178 -3.75 4.23 -7.48
N ILE A 179 -3.40 3.51 -6.41
CA ILE A 179 -2.05 3.46 -5.84
C ILE A 179 -1.03 3.05 -6.92
N ARG A 180 -1.30 1.98 -7.68
CA ARG A 180 -0.45 1.56 -8.78
C ARG A 180 -0.22 2.68 -9.82
N ASP A 181 -1.29 3.35 -10.22
CA ASP A 181 -1.25 4.37 -11.25
C ASP A 181 -0.49 5.63 -10.76
N LEU A 182 -0.68 6.02 -9.49
CA LEU A 182 0.08 7.10 -8.86
C LEU A 182 1.56 6.76 -8.71
N SER A 183 1.88 5.53 -8.32
CA SER A 183 3.27 5.06 -8.22
C SER A 183 3.98 5.07 -9.56
N LYS A 184 3.29 4.72 -10.65
CA LYS A 184 3.82 4.82 -12.01
C LYS A 184 4.10 6.29 -12.37
N LYS A 185 3.13 7.18 -12.18
CA LYS A 185 3.28 8.62 -12.45
C LYS A 185 4.42 9.24 -11.64
N LYS A 186 4.52 8.90 -10.35
CA LYS A 186 5.62 9.36 -9.48
C LYS A 186 6.98 8.94 -10.03
N ARG A 187 7.13 7.67 -10.44
CA ARG A 187 8.39 7.18 -11.03
C ARG A 187 8.71 7.86 -12.36
N GLU A 188 7.72 8.13 -13.19
CA GLU A 188 7.89 8.87 -14.45
C GLU A 188 8.29 10.31 -14.17
N ALA A 189 7.65 11.00 -13.25
CA ALA A 189 7.99 12.37 -12.86
C ALA A 189 9.42 12.49 -12.29
N LEU A 190 9.85 11.50 -11.47
CA LEU A 190 11.21 11.49 -10.92
C LEU A 190 12.29 11.10 -11.94
N LYS A 191 11.92 10.53 -13.09
CA LYS A 191 12.85 10.32 -14.21
C LYS A 191 13.18 11.60 -14.98
N ASN A 192 12.37 12.65 -14.82
CA ASN A 192 12.73 13.97 -15.30
C ASN A 192 14.06 14.34 -14.64
N ASN A 193 15.11 14.39 -15.48
CA ASN A 193 16.48 14.48 -15.00
C ASN A 193 16.76 15.91 -14.51
N PHE A 194 16.53 16.16 -13.21
CA PHE A 194 16.86 17.45 -12.60
C PHE A 194 18.32 17.85 -12.80
N ALA A 195 19.21 16.90 -13.13
CA ALA A 195 20.60 17.20 -13.46
C ALA A 195 20.76 17.99 -14.79
N GLU A 196 19.73 17.99 -15.65
CA GLU A 196 19.71 18.77 -16.90
C GLU A 196 19.26 20.22 -16.69
N TYR A 197 18.69 20.54 -15.51
CA TYR A 197 18.26 21.89 -15.17
C TYR A 197 19.48 22.77 -14.84
N SER A 198 19.45 24.00 -15.30
CA SER A 198 20.47 25.01 -14.92
C SER A 198 20.36 25.33 -13.42
N VAL A 199 21.46 25.80 -12.85
CA VAL A 199 21.47 26.24 -11.44
C VAL A 199 20.42 27.33 -11.16
N LYS A 200 20.14 28.18 -12.17
CA LYS A 200 19.13 29.22 -12.05
C LYS A 200 17.74 28.63 -11.91
N GLU A 201 17.37 27.71 -12.79
CA GLU A 201 16.06 27.00 -12.73
C GLU A 201 15.86 26.25 -11.42
N LEU A 202 16.90 25.53 -10.96
CA LEU A 202 16.85 24.85 -9.68
C LEU A 202 16.69 25.80 -8.49
N LYS A 203 17.35 26.97 -8.51
CA LYS A 203 17.17 27.99 -7.49
C LYS A 203 15.75 28.58 -7.50
N GLU A 204 15.19 28.79 -8.68
CA GLU A 204 13.79 29.25 -8.83
C GLU A 204 12.80 28.24 -8.24
N LEU A 205 12.98 26.95 -8.48
CA LEU A 205 12.16 25.89 -7.89
C LEU A 205 12.24 25.84 -6.36
N CYS A 206 13.39 26.20 -5.78
CA CYS A 206 13.60 26.22 -4.34
C CYS A 206 13.29 27.57 -3.68
N SER A 207 12.91 28.59 -4.43
CA SER A 207 12.83 30.00 -3.96
C SER A 207 11.80 30.22 -2.84
N LEU A 208 10.76 29.37 -2.78
CA LEU A 208 9.71 29.43 -1.75
C LEU A 208 9.91 28.40 -0.65
N GLU A 209 10.96 27.60 -0.75
CA GLU A 209 11.26 26.53 0.20
C GLU A 209 12.21 27.01 1.30
N LYS A 210 12.19 26.36 2.44
CA LYS A 210 13.07 26.67 3.56
C LYS A 210 14.47 26.09 3.31
N CYS A 211 15.17 26.59 2.30
CA CYS A 211 16.56 26.22 1.99
C CYS A 211 17.41 27.45 1.64
N ASN A 212 18.72 27.38 1.90
CA ASN A 212 19.72 28.33 1.43
C ASN A 212 20.68 27.61 0.49
N VAL A 213 20.91 28.17 -0.69
CA VAL A 213 21.77 27.55 -1.71
C VAL A 213 23.11 28.27 -1.73
N GLU A 214 24.11 27.69 -1.08
CA GLU A 214 25.51 28.15 -1.07
C GLU A 214 26.38 27.13 -1.81
N PHE A 215 27.04 27.58 -2.89
CA PHE A 215 28.08 26.78 -3.54
C PHE A 215 29.43 27.19 -2.94
N LEU A 216 30.14 26.24 -2.35
CA LEU A 216 31.55 26.45 -1.99
C LEU A 216 32.34 26.66 -3.30
N LYS A 217 33.12 27.71 -3.35
CA LYS A 217 33.98 28.02 -4.49
C LYS A 217 35.13 27.03 -4.60
#